data_05a363b2f6a1322461edee23b00930af
#
_entry.id   05a363b2f6a1322461edee23b00930af
#
_cell.length_a   1.000
_cell.length_b   1.000
_cell.length_c   1.000
_cell.angle_alpha   90.00
_cell.angle_beta   90.00
_cell.angle_gamma   90.00
#
_symmetry.space_group_name_H-M   'P 1'
#
loop_
_entity.id
_entity.type
_entity.pdbx_description
1 polymer ?
#
loop_
_entity_poly.entity_id
_entity_poly.type
_entity_poly.pdbx_seq_one_letter_code
_entity_poly.pdbx_strand_id
1 'polypeptide(L)'
;FFEAIKHVMPTITDVFLLDETGNIRASLNSHDYGNNYGDRTYFRQAIAGETAIVGPLVSRVTQKECVYIAVPVGNERNKGVLVASVELDSISVLCFNHDITSSRIDIFLLDNTAHILMAKESTKDSKHPDSIKLDDHTLSDGTPQGYVTYAFNGKTYTGFYKKIKNLNWYVLIAMDDTQINKTVLSSTKNSFLLTLLAILIGLLIGSILIYNVVKALYKIIEYARRISNGQLE
;
A
#
# COMPACT_ATOMS: atom_id res chain seq x y z
N PHE A 1 4.53 5.65 36.58
CA PHE A 1 4.64 4.55 35.59
C PHE A 1 3.97 4.93 34.26
N PHE A 2 2.69 5.30 34.28
CA PHE A 2 1.94 5.64 33.06
C PHE A 2 2.50 6.87 32.32
N GLU A 3 2.93 7.92 33.03
CA GLU A 3 3.58 9.09 32.45
C GLU A 3 4.90 8.73 31.72
N ALA A 4 5.66 7.77 32.25
CA ALA A 4 6.85 7.28 31.59
C ALA A 4 6.53 6.58 30.25
N ILE A 5 5.42 5.83 30.18
CA ILE A 5 4.97 5.19 28.95
C ILE A 5 4.62 6.25 27.89
N LYS A 6 3.88 7.30 28.27
CA LYS A 6 3.50 8.38 27.37
C LYS A 6 4.72 9.14 26.82
N HIS A 7 5.73 9.32 27.65
CA HIS A 7 6.98 9.97 27.24
C HIS A 7 7.76 9.13 26.21
N VAL A 8 7.77 7.81 26.37
CA VAL A 8 8.47 6.89 25.44
C VAL A 8 7.65 6.61 24.19
N MET A 9 6.34 6.61 24.30
CA MET A 9 5.39 6.32 23.21
C MET A 9 4.33 7.42 23.11
N PRO A 10 4.64 8.56 22.54
CA PRO A 10 3.73 9.72 22.49
C PRO A 10 2.45 9.48 21.68
N THR A 11 2.42 8.44 20.86
CA THR A 11 1.25 8.02 20.08
C THR A 11 0.19 7.29 20.90
N ILE A 12 0.54 6.81 22.09
CA ILE A 12 -0.43 6.24 23.02
C ILE A 12 -1.27 7.38 23.60
N THR A 13 -2.56 7.33 23.33
CA THR A 13 -3.52 8.35 23.81
C THR A 13 -3.81 8.17 25.28
N ASP A 14 -4.02 6.93 25.72
CA ASP A 14 -4.33 6.61 27.10
C ASP A 14 -3.83 5.23 27.52
N VAL A 15 -3.56 5.08 28.82
CA VAL A 15 -3.22 3.80 29.46
C VAL A 15 -3.99 3.70 30.76
N PHE A 16 -4.72 2.60 30.95
CA PHE A 16 -5.47 2.36 32.16
C PHE A 16 -5.48 0.90 32.58
N LEU A 17 -5.62 0.70 33.87
CA LEU A 17 -5.70 -0.61 34.52
C LEU A 17 -7.13 -0.87 34.98
N LEU A 18 -7.67 -2.01 34.59
CA LEU A 18 -9.00 -2.49 34.96
C LEU A 18 -8.88 -3.62 35.97
N ASP A 19 -9.84 -3.70 36.89
CA ASP A 19 -10.02 -4.87 37.78
C ASP A 19 -10.76 -6.00 37.05
N GLU A 20 -11.00 -7.09 37.75
CA GLU A 20 -11.71 -8.27 37.23
C GLU A 20 -13.14 -8.02 36.75
N THR A 21 -13.76 -6.92 37.18
CA THR A 21 -15.13 -6.51 36.83
C THR A 21 -15.16 -5.40 35.78
N GLY A 22 -13.98 -4.94 35.32
CA GLY A 22 -13.86 -3.89 34.30
C GLY A 22 -13.90 -2.47 34.85
N ASN A 23 -13.81 -2.27 36.16
CA ASN A 23 -13.71 -0.92 36.74
C ASN A 23 -12.26 -0.44 36.72
N ILE A 24 -12.09 0.86 36.52
CA ILE A 24 -10.77 1.48 36.50
C ILE A 24 -10.15 1.52 37.89
N ARG A 25 -8.94 0.99 37.99
CA ARG A 25 -8.09 1.05 39.21
C ARG A 25 -7.02 2.13 39.08
N ALA A 26 -6.54 2.38 37.89
CA ALA A 26 -5.61 3.44 37.59
C ALA A 26 -5.76 3.85 36.12
N SER A 27 -5.63 5.14 35.84
CA SER A 27 -5.67 5.69 34.48
C SER A 27 -4.71 6.86 34.37
N LEU A 28 -4.15 7.02 33.17
CA LEU A 28 -3.41 8.22 32.79
C LEU A 28 -4.36 9.42 32.70
N ASN A 29 -5.60 9.17 32.26
CA ASN A 29 -6.62 10.21 32.08
C ASN A 29 -7.59 10.21 33.26
N SER A 30 -7.66 11.31 34.00
CA SER A 30 -8.56 11.45 35.14
C SER A 30 -10.05 11.35 34.81
N HIS A 31 -10.45 11.61 33.56
CA HIS A 31 -11.83 11.53 33.09
C HIS A 31 -12.34 10.09 32.90
N ASP A 32 -11.44 9.11 32.97
CA ASP A 32 -11.80 7.69 32.88
C ASP A 32 -12.40 7.15 34.21
N TYR A 33 -12.07 7.76 35.32
CA TYR A 33 -12.55 7.29 36.62
C TYR A 33 -14.09 7.36 36.70
N GLY A 34 -14.67 6.25 37.16
CA GLY A 34 -16.12 6.06 37.22
C GLY A 34 -16.70 5.32 36.00
N ASN A 35 -15.94 5.13 34.95
CA ASN A 35 -16.35 4.30 33.83
C ASN A 35 -16.08 2.81 34.12
N ASN A 36 -16.98 1.96 33.61
CA ASN A 36 -16.79 0.51 33.58
C ASN A 36 -16.64 0.06 32.13
N TYR A 37 -15.67 -0.79 31.88
CA TYR A 37 -15.31 -1.32 30.55
C TYR A 37 -15.53 -2.83 30.42
N GLY A 38 -16.25 -3.46 31.35
CA GLY A 38 -16.54 -4.88 31.37
C GLY A 38 -17.33 -5.39 30.16
N ASP A 39 -18.07 -4.51 29.50
CA ASP A 39 -18.82 -4.79 28.26
C ASP A 39 -17.96 -4.79 26.98
N ARG A 40 -16.73 -4.24 27.04
CA ARG A 40 -15.85 -4.11 25.89
C ARG A 40 -15.23 -5.44 25.48
N THR A 41 -15.17 -5.69 24.19
CA THR A 41 -14.63 -6.94 23.62
C THR A 41 -13.18 -7.17 24.04
N TYR A 42 -12.34 -6.13 24.00
CA TYR A 42 -10.94 -6.23 24.39
C TYR A 42 -10.77 -6.64 25.88
N PHE A 43 -11.66 -6.16 26.77
CA PHE A 43 -11.65 -6.53 28.17
C PHE A 43 -11.99 -8.01 28.35
N ARG A 44 -13.07 -8.47 27.69
CA ARG A 44 -13.52 -9.88 27.81
C ARG A 44 -12.45 -10.86 27.30
N GLN A 45 -11.77 -10.55 26.25
CA GLN A 45 -10.68 -11.37 25.73
C GLN A 45 -9.48 -11.37 26.69
N ALA A 46 -9.08 -10.18 27.16
CA ALA A 46 -7.92 -10.08 28.04
C ALA A 46 -8.15 -10.69 29.43
N ILE A 47 -9.33 -10.55 30.03
CA ILE A 47 -9.61 -11.16 31.35
C ILE A 47 -9.70 -12.69 31.24
N ALA A 48 -9.98 -13.23 30.04
CA ALA A 48 -9.92 -14.66 29.74
C ALA A 48 -8.47 -15.18 29.60
N GLY A 49 -7.46 -14.29 29.61
CA GLY A 49 -6.05 -14.66 29.56
C GLY A 49 -5.38 -14.42 28.18
N GLU A 50 -6.08 -13.84 27.21
CA GLU A 50 -5.57 -13.60 25.86
C GLU A 50 -5.13 -12.14 25.70
N THR A 51 -4.04 -11.89 24.96
CA THR A 51 -3.73 -10.54 24.50
C THR A 51 -4.71 -10.16 23.40
N ALA A 52 -5.45 -9.07 23.59
CA ALA A 52 -6.43 -8.57 22.63
C ALA A 52 -5.93 -7.30 21.93
N ILE A 53 -6.12 -7.23 20.63
CA ILE A 53 -5.99 -5.99 19.85
C ILE A 53 -7.32 -5.81 19.13
N VAL A 54 -8.06 -4.78 19.52
CA VAL A 54 -9.45 -4.57 19.06
C VAL A 54 -9.64 -3.11 18.63
N GLY A 55 -10.33 -2.92 17.54
CA GLY A 55 -10.72 -1.61 17.03
C GLY A 55 -11.05 -1.64 15.55
N PRO A 56 -11.46 -0.49 14.99
CA PRO A 56 -11.67 0.75 15.73
C PRO A 56 -12.90 0.70 16.64
N LEU A 57 -12.80 1.29 17.81
CA LEU A 57 -13.93 1.50 18.72
C LEU A 57 -13.94 2.95 19.16
N VAL A 58 -15.12 3.54 19.25
CA VAL A 58 -15.27 4.90 19.76
C VAL A 58 -14.93 4.95 21.25
N SER A 59 -13.97 5.81 21.60
CA SER A 59 -13.57 6.06 22.98
C SER A 59 -14.72 6.71 23.76
N ARG A 60 -14.99 6.25 24.97
CA ARG A 60 -15.99 6.84 25.86
C ARG A 60 -15.62 8.25 26.34
N VAL A 61 -14.32 8.54 26.36
CA VAL A 61 -13.80 9.80 26.88
C VAL A 61 -13.57 10.82 25.77
N THR A 62 -12.83 10.44 24.73
CA THR A 62 -12.46 11.37 23.65
C THR A 62 -13.48 11.43 22.52
N GLN A 63 -14.43 10.49 22.47
CA GLN A 63 -15.40 10.30 21.37
C GLN A 63 -14.75 10.09 20.01
N LYS A 64 -13.46 9.76 19.97
CA LYS A 64 -12.72 9.45 18.76
C LYS A 64 -12.56 7.95 18.59
N GLU A 65 -12.31 7.52 17.37
CA GLU A 65 -12.02 6.14 17.06
C GLU A 65 -10.61 5.77 17.52
N CYS A 66 -10.52 4.69 18.29
CA CYS A 66 -9.28 4.20 18.87
C CYS A 66 -9.11 2.71 18.63
N VAL A 67 -7.86 2.31 18.54
CA VAL A 67 -7.43 0.91 18.64
C VAL A 67 -7.04 0.65 20.10
N TYR A 68 -7.50 -0.44 20.65
CA TYR A 68 -7.23 -0.86 22.00
C TYR A 68 -6.35 -2.10 22.01
N ILE A 69 -5.27 -2.04 22.80
CA ILE A 69 -4.39 -3.16 23.08
C ILE A 69 -4.59 -3.50 24.54
N ALA A 70 -5.08 -4.69 24.83
CA ALA A 70 -5.37 -5.15 26.18
C ALA A 70 -4.60 -6.42 26.51
N VAL A 71 -3.94 -6.42 27.65
CA VAL A 71 -3.16 -7.57 28.14
C VAL A 71 -3.63 -7.97 29.53
N PRO A 72 -3.72 -9.27 29.82
CA PRO A 72 -4.03 -9.74 31.16
C PRO A 72 -2.86 -9.43 32.11
N VAL A 73 -3.18 -8.97 33.30
CA VAL A 73 -2.20 -8.71 34.37
C VAL A 73 -2.66 -9.29 35.70
N GLY A 74 -1.71 -9.57 36.56
CA GLY A 74 -1.98 -10.13 37.90
C GLY A 74 -1.83 -11.65 37.99
N ASN A 75 -2.47 -12.23 38.95
CA ASN A 75 -2.43 -13.69 39.25
C ASN A 75 -3.85 -14.22 39.48
N GLU A 76 -3.98 -15.50 39.78
CA GLU A 76 -5.31 -16.12 39.97
C GLU A 76 -6.19 -15.45 41.05
N ARG A 77 -5.59 -14.75 42.00
CA ARG A 77 -6.31 -14.08 43.14
C ARG A 77 -6.63 -12.61 42.84
N ASN A 78 -5.83 -11.98 41.95
CA ASN A 78 -5.97 -10.55 41.59
C ASN A 78 -5.82 -10.40 40.08
N LYS A 79 -6.86 -10.75 39.35
CA LYS A 79 -6.92 -10.58 37.89
C LYS A 79 -7.22 -9.14 37.54
N GLY A 80 -6.58 -8.66 36.53
CA GLY A 80 -6.84 -7.34 35.95
C GLY A 80 -6.47 -7.31 34.48
N VAL A 81 -6.75 -6.20 33.85
CA VAL A 81 -6.43 -5.95 32.43
C VAL A 81 -5.75 -4.61 32.31
N LEU A 82 -4.54 -4.59 31.76
CA LEU A 82 -3.87 -3.37 31.35
C LEU A 82 -4.25 -3.07 29.92
N VAL A 83 -4.74 -1.85 29.71
CA VAL A 83 -5.23 -1.40 28.38
C VAL A 83 -4.44 -0.18 27.95
N ALA A 84 -4.01 -0.16 26.69
CA ALA A 84 -3.50 1.02 26.02
C ALA A 84 -4.42 1.35 24.84
N SER A 85 -4.69 2.64 24.62
CA SER A 85 -5.45 3.11 23.48
C SER A 85 -4.62 4.02 22.60
N VAL A 86 -4.82 3.89 21.29
CA VAL A 86 -4.19 4.74 20.27
C VAL A 86 -5.29 5.28 19.36
N GLU A 87 -5.37 6.60 19.22
CA GLU A 87 -6.30 7.22 18.26
C GLU A 87 -5.91 6.85 16.83
N LEU A 88 -6.92 6.59 16.00
CA LEU A 88 -6.74 6.21 14.60
C LEU A 88 -6.00 7.29 13.81
N ASP A 89 -6.30 8.57 14.09
CA ASP A 89 -5.61 9.72 13.51
C ASP A 89 -4.10 9.71 13.80
N SER A 90 -3.70 9.32 15.01
CA SER A 90 -2.29 9.23 15.39
C SER A 90 -1.55 8.14 14.62
N ILE A 91 -2.23 7.01 14.37
CA ILE A 91 -1.70 5.94 13.52
C ILE A 91 -1.57 6.42 12.08
N SER A 92 -2.57 7.18 11.58
CA SER A 92 -2.54 7.77 10.24
C SER A 92 -1.31 8.66 10.04
N VAL A 93 -1.04 9.54 10.98
CA VAL A 93 0.14 10.41 10.95
C VAL A 93 1.44 9.60 10.91
N LEU A 94 1.56 8.55 11.71
CA LEU A 94 2.76 7.70 11.72
C LEU A 94 2.95 6.93 10.42
N CYS A 95 1.86 6.36 9.88
CA CYS A 95 1.92 5.54 8.67
C CYS A 95 2.16 6.36 7.40
N PHE A 96 1.64 7.61 7.35
CA PHE A 96 1.58 8.39 6.12
C PHE A 96 2.48 9.63 6.12
N ASN A 97 3.14 9.95 7.24
CA ASN A 97 4.01 11.11 7.36
C ASN A 97 5.38 10.94 6.71
N HIS A 98 5.76 9.71 6.34
CA HIS A 98 6.92 9.51 5.50
C HIS A 98 6.58 9.86 4.06
N ASP A 99 7.41 10.70 3.46
CA ASP A 99 7.40 11.06 2.04
C ASP A 99 7.48 9.82 1.14
N ILE A 100 6.39 9.07 1.06
CA ILE A 100 6.16 8.21 -0.08
C ILE A 100 5.75 9.16 -1.20
N THR A 101 6.78 9.74 -1.82
CA THR A 101 6.71 10.87 -2.77
C THR A 101 6.08 10.50 -4.12
N SER A 102 5.41 9.39 -4.27
CA SER A 102 4.62 9.18 -5.47
C SER A 102 3.18 9.66 -5.23
N SER A 103 2.90 10.88 -5.70
CA SER A 103 1.57 11.48 -5.81
C SER A 103 0.58 10.66 -6.69
N ARG A 104 0.82 9.37 -6.87
CA ARG A 104 0.09 8.49 -7.80
C ARG A 104 -0.47 7.24 -7.13
N ILE A 105 -0.20 7.05 -5.84
CA ILE A 105 -0.57 5.84 -5.10
C ILE A 105 -1.49 6.23 -3.97
N ASP A 106 -2.66 5.61 -3.92
CA ASP A 106 -3.59 5.70 -2.81
C ASP A 106 -3.34 4.52 -1.86
N ILE A 107 -3.31 4.78 -0.57
CA ILE A 107 -3.08 3.77 0.46
C ILE A 107 -4.26 3.79 1.40
N PHE A 108 -4.86 2.63 1.62
CA PHE A 108 -6.00 2.44 2.50
C PHE A 108 -5.70 1.42 3.58
N LEU A 109 -6.20 1.67 4.77
CA LEU A 109 -6.38 0.67 5.79
C LEU A 109 -7.87 0.31 5.81
N LEU A 110 -8.18 -0.96 5.65
CA LEU A 110 -9.54 -1.49 5.57
C LEU A 110 -9.79 -2.45 6.72
N ASP A 111 -11.03 -2.53 7.17
CA ASP A 111 -11.50 -3.62 8.02
C ASP A 111 -11.85 -4.88 7.19
N ASN A 112 -12.35 -5.92 7.84
CA ASN A 112 -12.75 -7.16 7.19
C ASN A 112 -14.03 -7.05 6.34
N THR A 113 -14.71 -5.91 6.38
CA THR A 113 -15.90 -5.60 5.57
C THR A 113 -15.57 -4.63 4.43
N ALA A 114 -14.27 -4.36 4.20
CA ALA A 114 -13.77 -3.38 3.24
C ALA A 114 -14.19 -1.92 3.54
N HIS A 115 -14.59 -1.63 4.77
CA HIS A 115 -14.78 -0.25 5.23
C HIS A 115 -13.42 0.42 5.41
N ILE A 116 -13.30 1.66 4.95
CA ILE A 116 -12.04 2.42 5.03
C ILE A 116 -11.89 2.98 6.44
N LEU A 117 -10.89 2.49 7.16
CA LEU A 117 -10.50 2.98 8.48
C LEU A 117 -9.62 4.22 8.37
N MET A 118 -8.72 4.22 7.39
CA MET A 118 -7.81 5.32 7.10
C MET A 118 -7.46 5.34 5.63
N ALA A 119 -7.22 6.53 5.08
CA ALA A 119 -6.79 6.72 3.70
C ALA A 119 -5.68 7.76 3.59
N LYS A 120 -4.68 7.47 2.76
CA LYS A 120 -3.81 8.47 2.16
C LYS A 120 -4.12 8.54 0.68
N GLU A 121 -4.75 9.62 0.27
CA GLU A 121 -5.13 9.86 -1.10
C GLU A 121 -4.02 10.59 -1.86
N SER A 122 -3.81 10.20 -3.11
CA SER A 122 -2.80 10.81 -3.98
C SER A 122 -3.18 12.22 -4.44
N THR A 123 -4.47 12.56 -4.41
CA THR A 123 -5.00 13.87 -4.78
C THR A 123 -6.03 14.36 -3.77
N LYS A 124 -5.99 15.65 -3.42
CA LYS A 124 -6.93 16.28 -2.47
C LYS A 124 -8.40 16.25 -2.91
N ASP A 125 -8.65 15.97 -4.19
CA ASP A 125 -10.00 15.98 -4.78
C ASP A 125 -10.66 14.60 -4.83
N SER A 126 -9.95 13.53 -4.49
CA SER A 126 -10.48 12.18 -4.47
C SER A 126 -11.02 11.82 -3.09
N LYS A 127 -12.22 12.30 -2.75
CA LYS A 127 -12.96 11.70 -1.63
C LYS A 127 -13.36 10.28 -2.05
N HIS A 128 -12.65 9.29 -1.54
CA HIS A 128 -13.07 7.89 -1.67
C HIS A 128 -14.34 7.65 -0.85
N PRO A 129 -15.17 6.66 -1.22
CA PRO A 129 -16.34 6.27 -0.44
C PRO A 129 -15.89 5.72 0.91
N ASP A 130 -16.78 5.74 1.91
CA ASP A 130 -16.53 5.16 3.23
C ASP A 130 -16.19 3.65 3.16
N SER A 131 -16.55 2.99 2.07
CA SER A 131 -16.20 1.59 1.80
C SER A 131 -15.86 1.38 0.34
N ILE A 132 -14.85 0.56 0.08
CA ILE A 132 -14.49 0.12 -1.26
C ILE A 132 -15.36 -1.08 -1.60
N LYS A 133 -16.18 -0.97 -2.66
CA LYS A 133 -16.90 -2.13 -3.20
C LYS A 133 -15.88 -3.07 -3.85
N LEU A 134 -15.39 -4.00 -3.06
CA LEU A 134 -14.62 -5.13 -3.53
C LEU A 134 -15.60 -6.20 -4.00
N ASP A 135 -15.26 -6.95 -5.04
CA ASP A 135 -16.05 -8.12 -5.43
C ASP A 135 -16.21 -9.04 -4.21
N ASP A 136 -17.43 -9.54 -3.99
CA ASP A 136 -17.88 -10.24 -2.77
C ASP A 136 -16.95 -11.37 -2.29
N HIS A 137 -16.04 -11.83 -3.13
CA HIS A 137 -15.11 -12.93 -2.83
C HIS A 137 -13.72 -12.47 -2.41
N THR A 138 -13.34 -11.20 -2.59
CA THR A 138 -11.93 -10.77 -2.48
C THR A 138 -11.39 -10.78 -1.04
N LEU A 139 -12.18 -10.34 -0.06
CA LEU A 139 -11.77 -10.36 1.36
C LEU A 139 -12.44 -11.48 2.16
N SER A 140 -13.60 -12.01 1.69
CA SER A 140 -14.38 -13.04 2.38
C SER A 140 -13.72 -14.41 2.36
N ASP A 141 -12.91 -14.72 1.36
CA ASP A 141 -12.23 -16.02 1.22
C ASP A 141 -11.04 -16.19 2.19
N GLY A 142 -10.80 -15.20 3.05
CA GLY A 142 -9.71 -15.29 4.04
C GLY A 142 -8.31 -15.29 3.44
N THR A 143 -8.17 -14.98 2.15
CA THR A 143 -6.86 -14.90 1.49
C THR A 143 -6.03 -13.80 2.11
N PRO A 144 -4.78 -14.09 2.56
CA PRO A 144 -3.98 -13.12 3.30
C PRO A 144 -3.46 -11.97 2.42
N GLN A 145 -3.46 -12.12 1.10
CA GLN A 145 -3.01 -11.11 0.14
C GLN A 145 -3.52 -11.41 -1.26
N GLY A 146 -3.66 -10.37 -2.08
CA GLY A 146 -4.08 -10.54 -3.47
C GLY A 146 -4.16 -9.21 -4.21
N TYR A 147 -4.55 -9.30 -5.48
CA TYR A 147 -4.86 -8.15 -6.31
C TYR A 147 -6.36 -7.90 -6.30
N VAL A 148 -6.72 -6.63 -6.43
CA VAL A 148 -8.11 -6.20 -6.51
C VAL A 148 -8.25 -5.10 -7.53
N THR A 149 -9.36 -5.12 -8.25
CA THR A 149 -9.77 -4.02 -9.13
C THR A 149 -11.12 -3.52 -8.67
N TYR A 150 -11.26 -2.22 -8.54
CA TYR A 150 -12.53 -1.59 -8.16
C TYR A 150 -12.78 -0.32 -8.96
N ALA A 151 -14.05 0.03 -9.11
CA ALA A 151 -14.46 1.26 -9.81
C ALA A 151 -14.91 2.31 -8.80
N PHE A 152 -14.43 3.54 -8.99
CA PHE A 152 -14.85 4.69 -8.20
C PHE A 152 -14.84 5.97 -9.03
N ASN A 153 -15.91 6.77 -8.94
CA ASN A 153 -16.08 8.04 -9.71
C ASN A 153 -15.80 7.90 -11.22
N GLY A 154 -16.24 6.79 -11.82
CA GLY A 154 -16.05 6.52 -13.25
C GLY A 154 -14.62 6.16 -13.65
N LYS A 155 -13.74 5.95 -12.70
CA LYS A 155 -12.37 5.48 -12.89
C LYS A 155 -12.22 4.06 -12.35
N THR A 156 -11.32 3.32 -12.95
CA THR A 156 -10.91 1.99 -12.47
C THR A 156 -9.58 2.11 -11.74
N TYR A 157 -9.51 1.45 -10.61
CA TYR A 157 -8.32 1.37 -9.76
C TYR A 157 -7.89 -0.09 -9.64
N THR A 158 -6.61 -0.33 -9.82
CA THR A 158 -6.00 -1.63 -9.55
C THR A 158 -5.08 -1.51 -8.36
N GLY A 159 -5.19 -2.46 -7.45
CA GLY A 159 -4.41 -2.45 -6.21
C GLY A 159 -3.98 -3.84 -5.77
N PHE A 160 -3.11 -3.82 -4.76
CA PHE A 160 -2.68 -5.00 -4.04
C PHE A 160 -3.05 -4.85 -2.58
N TYR A 161 -3.69 -5.86 -2.01
CA TYR A 161 -4.04 -5.89 -0.59
C TYR A 161 -3.25 -6.96 0.16
N LYS A 162 -3.03 -6.70 1.45
CA LYS A 162 -2.39 -7.64 2.36
C LYS A 162 -3.00 -7.55 3.75
N LYS A 163 -3.33 -8.70 4.33
CA LYS A 163 -3.83 -8.80 5.70
C LYS A 163 -2.74 -8.50 6.71
N ILE A 164 -3.07 -7.69 7.72
CA ILE A 164 -2.18 -7.43 8.85
C ILE A 164 -2.24 -8.63 9.80
N LYS A 165 -1.07 -9.16 10.14
CA LYS A 165 -0.97 -10.30 11.07
C LYS A 165 -1.59 -9.92 12.42
N ASN A 166 -2.38 -10.84 13.00
CA ASN A 166 -3.07 -10.69 14.29
C ASN A 166 -4.19 -9.61 14.32
N LEU A 167 -4.50 -9.00 13.18
CA LEU A 167 -5.64 -8.09 13.01
C LEU A 167 -6.50 -8.59 11.85
N ASN A 168 -7.81 -8.31 11.92
CA ASN A 168 -8.69 -8.54 10.79
C ASN A 168 -8.75 -7.31 9.88
N TRP A 169 -7.59 -6.70 9.65
CA TRP A 169 -7.43 -5.52 8.82
C TRP A 169 -6.56 -5.82 7.62
N TYR A 170 -6.74 -5.01 6.58
CA TYR A 170 -6.02 -5.14 5.32
C TYR A 170 -5.42 -3.79 4.95
N VAL A 171 -4.18 -3.79 4.49
CA VAL A 171 -3.59 -2.65 3.80
C VAL A 171 -3.83 -2.84 2.32
N LEU A 172 -4.44 -1.86 1.68
CA LEU A 172 -4.64 -1.81 0.23
C LEU A 172 -3.82 -0.65 -0.33
N ILE A 173 -3.01 -0.95 -1.32
CA ILE A 173 -2.27 0.03 -2.11
C ILE A 173 -2.87 0.01 -3.52
N ALA A 174 -3.42 1.12 -3.97
CA ALA A 174 -4.14 1.21 -5.23
C ALA A 174 -3.61 2.35 -6.12
N MET A 175 -3.78 2.18 -7.40
CA MET A 175 -3.40 3.16 -8.43
C MET A 175 -4.50 3.28 -9.48
N ASP A 176 -4.75 4.48 -9.97
CA ASP A 176 -5.64 4.75 -11.09
C ASP A 176 -5.09 4.14 -12.39
N ASP A 177 -5.87 3.26 -13.03
CA ASP A 177 -5.48 2.55 -14.26
C ASP A 177 -5.16 3.51 -15.42
N THR A 178 -5.76 4.69 -15.44
CA THR A 178 -5.45 5.69 -16.47
C THR A 178 -4.01 6.18 -16.35
N GLN A 179 -3.44 6.20 -15.15
CA GLN A 179 -2.05 6.58 -14.91
C GLN A 179 -1.09 5.43 -15.27
N ILE A 180 -1.48 4.19 -15.00
CA ILE A 180 -0.73 2.99 -15.40
C ILE A 180 -0.61 2.98 -16.92
N ASN A 181 -1.74 3.13 -17.63
CA ASN A 181 -1.79 3.13 -19.08
C ASN A 181 -0.98 4.27 -19.71
N LYS A 182 -1.03 5.48 -19.16
CA LYS A 182 -0.20 6.61 -19.65
C LYS A 182 1.29 6.33 -19.54
N THR A 183 1.74 5.75 -18.45
CA THR A 183 3.15 5.43 -18.22
C THR A 183 3.63 4.33 -19.19
N VAL A 184 2.84 3.27 -19.35
CA VAL A 184 3.13 2.18 -20.28
C VAL A 184 3.15 2.66 -21.72
N LEU A 185 2.13 3.42 -22.16
CA LEU A 185 2.05 3.95 -23.53
C LEU A 185 3.20 4.90 -23.86
N SER A 186 3.63 5.76 -22.94
CA SER A 186 4.74 6.67 -23.19
C SER A 186 6.08 5.92 -23.32
N SER A 187 6.31 4.92 -22.47
CA SER A 187 7.52 4.08 -22.55
C SER A 187 7.56 3.25 -23.83
N THR A 188 6.41 2.67 -24.20
CA THR A 188 6.28 1.86 -25.42
C THR A 188 6.51 2.71 -26.69
N LYS A 189 5.97 3.93 -26.73
CA LYS A 189 6.15 4.86 -27.85
C LYS A 189 7.62 5.22 -28.07
N ASN A 190 8.34 5.54 -27.02
CA ASN A 190 9.76 5.88 -27.09
C ASN A 190 10.62 4.67 -27.51
N SER A 191 10.34 3.47 -26.97
CA SER A 191 11.02 2.25 -27.36
C SER A 191 10.77 1.90 -28.83
N PHE A 192 9.54 2.05 -29.31
CA PHE A 192 9.20 1.81 -30.72
C PHE A 192 9.94 2.76 -31.65
N LEU A 193 10.00 4.05 -31.31
CA LEU A 193 10.71 5.06 -32.10
C LEU A 193 12.22 4.75 -32.20
N LEU A 194 12.85 4.37 -31.07
CA LEU A 194 14.26 3.99 -31.04
C LEU A 194 14.53 2.73 -31.89
N THR A 195 13.66 1.73 -31.81
CA THR A 195 13.77 0.51 -32.61
C THR A 195 13.65 0.81 -34.09
N LEU A 196 12.67 1.63 -34.48
CA LEU A 196 12.50 2.05 -35.90
C LEU A 196 13.72 2.80 -36.40
N LEU A 197 14.29 3.71 -35.62
CA LEU A 197 15.49 4.45 -35.96
C LEU A 197 16.70 3.50 -36.15
N ALA A 198 16.88 2.53 -35.28
CA ALA A 198 17.94 1.54 -35.37
C ALA A 198 17.84 0.69 -36.65
N ILE A 199 16.62 0.28 -37.02
CA ILE A 199 16.35 -0.43 -38.27
C ILE A 199 16.71 0.42 -39.48
N LEU A 200 16.29 1.69 -39.49
CA LEU A 200 16.62 2.62 -40.61
C LEU A 200 18.13 2.83 -40.77
N ILE A 201 18.85 3.01 -39.67
CA ILE A 201 20.31 3.15 -39.71
C ILE A 201 20.96 1.84 -40.22
N GLY A 202 20.49 0.68 -39.79
CA GLY A 202 20.98 -0.61 -40.26
C GLY A 202 20.78 -0.81 -41.77
N LEU A 203 19.60 -0.46 -42.28
CA LEU A 203 19.32 -0.50 -43.73
C LEU A 203 20.19 0.48 -44.53
N LEU A 204 20.44 1.67 -43.99
CA LEU A 204 21.28 2.67 -44.65
C LEU A 204 22.74 2.20 -44.73
N ILE A 205 23.30 1.69 -43.64
CA ILE A 205 24.65 1.11 -43.61
C ILE A 205 24.75 -0.09 -44.58
N GLY A 206 23.76 -1.00 -44.52
CA GLY A 206 23.69 -2.16 -45.39
C GLY A 206 23.66 -1.78 -46.86
N SER A 207 22.87 -0.77 -47.25
CA SER A 207 22.78 -0.32 -48.62
C SER A 207 24.09 0.31 -49.11
N ILE A 208 24.77 1.09 -48.25
CA ILE A 208 26.09 1.67 -48.60
C ILE A 208 27.13 0.56 -48.81
N LEU A 209 27.15 -0.45 -47.95
CA LEU A 209 28.07 -1.56 -48.09
C LEU A 209 27.83 -2.38 -49.35
N ILE A 210 26.56 -2.68 -49.68
CA ILE A 210 26.17 -3.39 -50.88
C ILE A 210 26.59 -2.56 -52.11
N TYR A 211 26.30 -1.26 -52.15
CA TYR A 211 26.69 -0.37 -53.22
C TYR A 211 28.20 -0.39 -53.44
N ASN A 212 29.02 -0.29 -52.42
CA ASN A 212 30.46 -0.30 -52.51
C ASN A 212 31.01 -1.66 -53.01
N VAL A 213 30.44 -2.77 -52.55
CA VAL A 213 30.83 -4.13 -53.01
C VAL A 213 30.46 -4.33 -54.49
N VAL A 214 29.23 -3.95 -54.86
CA VAL A 214 28.77 -4.04 -56.27
C VAL A 214 29.63 -3.17 -57.20
N LYS A 215 29.96 -1.95 -56.78
CA LYS A 215 30.85 -1.06 -57.55
C LYS A 215 32.25 -1.64 -57.73
N ALA A 216 32.78 -2.28 -56.69
CA ALA A 216 34.08 -2.96 -56.76
C ALA A 216 34.03 -4.15 -57.71
N LEU A 217 33.00 -4.97 -57.68
CA LEU A 217 32.77 -6.08 -58.60
C LEU A 217 32.66 -5.63 -60.07
N TYR A 218 31.91 -4.56 -60.32
CA TYR A 218 31.80 -4.00 -61.68
C TYR A 218 33.17 -3.57 -62.23
N LYS A 219 34.01 -2.94 -61.41
CA LYS A 219 35.38 -2.60 -61.83
C LYS A 219 36.21 -3.84 -62.19
N ILE A 220 36.14 -4.89 -61.38
CA ILE A 220 36.86 -6.14 -61.64
C ILE A 220 36.38 -6.76 -62.98
N ILE A 221 35.07 -6.80 -63.19
CA ILE A 221 34.49 -7.33 -64.42
C ILE A 221 34.95 -6.49 -65.63
N GLU A 222 34.98 -5.19 -65.52
CA GLU A 222 35.44 -4.28 -66.57
C GLU A 222 36.93 -4.51 -66.90
N TYR A 223 37.80 -4.68 -65.88
CA TYR A 223 39.19 -5.00 -66.08
C TYR A 223 39.37 -6.37 -66.74
N ALA A 224 38.65 -7.40 -66.30
CA ALA A 224 38.70 -8.73 -66.92
C ALA A 224 38.24 -8.67 -68.41
N ARG A 225 37.24 -7.88 -68.74
CA ARG A 225 36.76 -7.71 -70.12
C ARG A 225 37.76 -6.96 -70.99
N ARG A 226 38.49 -5.96 -70.48
CA ARG A 226 39.56 -5.24 -71.20
C ARG A 226 40.73 -6.19 -71.49
N ILE A 227 41.14 -7.03 -70.53
CA ILE A 227 42.19 -8.02 -70.73
C ILE A 227 41.77 -9.06 -71.77
N SER A 228 40.52 -9.56 -71.73
CA SER A 228 39.99 -10.52 -72.70
C SER A 228 39.96 -9.96 -74.14
N ASN A 229 39.77 -8.64 -74.30
CA ASN A 229 39.73 -7.96 -75.58
C ASN A 229 41.12 -7.48 -76.10
N GLY A 230 42.23 -7.91 -75.38
CA GLY A 230 43.61 -7.61 -75.85
C GLY A 230 44.06 -6.17 -75.58
N GLN A 231 43.32 -5.38 -74.81
CA GLN A 231 43.70 -4.04 -74.38
C GLN A 231 44.50 -4.08 -73.13
N LEU A 232 45.81 -4.33 -73.29
CA LEU A 232 46.79 -4.31 -72.19
C LEU A 232 47.47 -2.93 -72.20
N GLU A 233 46.90 -1.94 -71.52
CA GLU A 233 47.57 -0.76 -71.04
C GLU A 233 47.15 -0.47 -69.57
#